data_b0913f4d89d380985fac5505c5bb0f57
#
_entry.id   b0913f4d89d380985fac5505c5bb0f57
#
_cell.length_a   1.000
_cell.length_b   1.000
_cell.length_c   1.000
_cell.angle_alpha   90.00
_cell.angle_beta   90.00
_cell.angle_gamma   90.00
#
_symmetry.space_group_name_H-M   'P 1'
#
loop_
_entity.id
_entity.type
_entity.pdbx_description
1 polymer ?
#
loop_
_entity_poly.entity_id
_entity_poly.type
_entity_poly.pdbx_seq_one_letter_code
_entity_poly.pdbx_strand_id
1 'polypeptide(L)'
;PYQLCDNLLMKNSNIYAGYRYPAQIISHAVWLYHRFTLSFRDIEELLAARGIVVSYETIRQWCRKYGSSYCKLIKKNRGQLGDTWYLDEVFIKINGVLHYLWRAVDQDGDEIDILVQKRKNKKAAMRFFKQLLKGQKGTPLKVVTDKLKSYSAAKKELIPSVEHSTVQYESSQCEL
;
A
#
# COMPACT_ATOMS: atom_id res chain seq x y z
N PRO A 1 14.19 -9.70 -4.01
CA PRO A 1 12.96 -8.89 -4.23
C PRO A 1 12.87 -8.35 -5.65
N TYR A 2 14.02 -7.95 -6.27
CA TYR A 2 14.08 -7.37 -7.63
C TYR A 2 13.56 -8.32 -8.71
N GLN A 3 14.04 -9.57 -8.71
CA GLN A 3 13.66 -10.60 -9.69
C GLN A 3 12.20 -11.04 -9.61
N LEU A 4 11.55 -10.89 -8.47
CA LEU A 4 10.14 -11.25 -8.30
C LEU A 4 9.20 -10.29 -9.05
N CYS A 5 9.46 -8.98 -8.98
CA CYS A 5 8.62 -7.99 -9.67
C CYS A 5 8.76 -8.07 -11.20
N ASP A 6 9.98 -8.22 -11.71
CA ASP A 6 10.22 -8.36 -13.15
C ASP A 6 9.62 -9.66 -13.70
N ASN A 7 9.82 -10.79 -13.03
CA ASN A 7 9.25 -12.07 -13.45
C ASN A 7 7.71 -12.11 -13.39
N LEU A 8 7.11 -11.39 -12.46
CA LEU A 8 5.66 -11.34 -12.28
C LEU A 8 4.96 -10.44 -13.31
N LEU A 9 5.57 -9.32 -13.65
CA LEU A 9 5.08 -8.42 -14.70
C LEU A 9 5.35 -9.01 -16.10
N MET A 10 6.42 -9.78 -16.27
CA MET A 10 6.77 -10.48 -17.50
C MET A 10 5.79 -11.60 -17.86
N LYS A 11 5.27 -12.35 -16.88
CA LYS A 11 4.26 -13.41 -17.11
C LYS A 11 2.95 -12.87 -17.68
N ASN A 12 2.69 -11.56 -17.59
CA ASN A 12 1.54 -10.87 -18.16
C ASN A 12 1.94 -9.92 -19.30
N SER A 13 2.91 -10.29 -20.14
CA SER A 13 3.38 -9.48 -21.28
C SER A 13 2.26 -8.97 -22.19
N ASN A 14 1.12 -9.65 -22.21
CA ASN A 14 -0.05 -9.29 -23.00
C ASN A 14 -0.69 -7.94 -22.62
N ILE A 15 -0.51 -7.45 -21.39
CA ILE A 15 -1.06 -6.13 -20.97
C ILE A 15 -0.32 -4.95 -21.60
N TYR A 16 0.90 -5.17 -22.11
CA TYR A 16 1.75 -4.17 -22.75
C TYR A 16 1.75 -4.28 -24.29
N ALA A 17 0.94 -5.17 -24.85
CA ALA A 17 0.86 -5.35 -26.30
C ALA A 17 0.45 -4.04 -27.00
N GLY A 18 1.10 -3.74 -28.13
CA GLY A 18 0.83 -2.55 -28.94
C GLY A 18 1.53 -1.26 -28.45
N TYR A 19 2.37 -1.34 -27.42
CA TYR A 19 3.17 -0.20 -27.01
C TYR A 19 4.50 -0.12 -27.74
N ARG A 20 4.98 1.12 -28.01
CA ARG A 20 6.27 1.39 -28.66
C ARG A 20 7.46 0.84 -27.84
N TYR A 21 7.33 0.85 -26.50
CA TYR A 21 8.39 0.44 -25.58
C TYR A 21 8.20 -1.01 -25.13
N PRO A 22 9.28 -1.78 -24.95
CA PRO A 22 9.22 -3.13 -24.41
C PRO A 22 8.54 -3.17 -23.04
N ALA A 23 7.87 -4.28 -22.74
CA ALA A 23 7.19 -4.52 -21.46
C ALA A 23 8.11 -4.29 -20.26
N GLN A 24 9.40 -4.65 -20.38
CA GLN A 24 10.42 -4.48 -19.35
C GLN A 24 10.62 -3.02 -18.97
N ILE A 25 10.67 -2.13 -19.97
CA ILE A 25 10.86 -0.69 -19.73
C ILE A 25 9.65 -0.10 -19.04
N ILE A 26 8.44 -0.45 -19.51
CA ILE A 26 7.18 0.03 -18.94
C ILE A 26 7.04 -0.43 -17.49
N SER A 27 7.26 -1.74 -17.25
CA SER A 27 7.13 -2.33 -15.91
C SER A 27 8.17 -1.74 -14.94
N HIS A 28 9.40 -1.55 -15.40
CA HIS A 28 10.46 -0.97 -14.59
C HIS A 28 10.16 0.48 -14.20
N ALA A 29 9.68 1.31 -15.13
CA ALA A 29 9.29 2.69 -14.83
C ALA A 29 8.14 2.76 -13.81
N VAL A 30 7.11 1.92 -13.98
CA VAL A 30 5.97 1.83 -13.05
C VAL A 30 6.43 1.36 -11.67
N TRP A 31 7.32 0.37 -11.62
CA TRP A 31 7.90 -0.12 -10.37
C TRP A 31 8.74 0.95 -9.65
N LEU A 32 9.61 1.67 -10.35
CA LEU A 32 10.40 2.77 -9.79
C LEU A 32 9.51 3.81 -9.10
N TYR A 33 8.44 4.22 -9.76
CA TYR A 33 7.51 5.20 -9.22
C TYR A 33 6.79 4.72 -7.95
N HIS A 34 6.32 3.47 -7.94
CA HIS A 34 5.53 2.96 -6.82
C HIS A 34 6.37 2.41 -5.66
N ARG A 35 7.65 2.10 -5.91
CA ARG A 35 8.56 1.55 -4.88
C ARG A 35 9.38 2.63 -4.18
N PHE A 36 9.73 3.69 -4.89
CA PHE A 36 10.57 4.76 -4.39
C PHE A 36 9.82 6.09 -4.44
N THR A 37 10.29 7.08 -3.68
CA THR A 37 9.73 8.45 -3.67
C THR A 37 10.23 9.29 -4.85
N LEU A 38 10.33 8.70 -6.04
CA LEU A 38 10.80 9.36 -7.26
C LEU A 38 9.66 10.10 -7.97
N SER A 39 9.98 11.28 -8.51
CA SER A 39 9.08 11.95 -9.44
C SER A 39 9.12 11.30 -10.83
N PHE A 40 8.16 11.60 -11.68
CA PHE A 40 8.20 11.13 -13.08
C PHE A 40 9.41 11.68 -13.85
N ARG A 41 9.91 12.86 -13.49
CA ARG A 41 11.10 13.47 -14.10
C ARG A 41 12.38 12.75 -13.66
N ASP A 42 12.49 12.39 -12.38
CA ASP A 42 13.64 11.60 -11.90
C ASP A 42 13.72 10.26 -12.65
N ILE A 43 12.57 9.64 -12.90
CA ILE A 43 12.52 8.37 -13.66
C ILE A 43 12.90 8.59 -15.14
N GLU A 44 12.44 9.70 -15.75
CA GLU A 44 12.86 10.09 -17.11
C GLU A 44 14.39 10.21 -17.20
N GLU A 45 15.01 10.91 -16.25
CA GLU A 45 16.47 11.06 -16.18
C GLU A 45 17.20 9.72 -15.97
N LEU A 46 16.71 8.89 -15.06
CA LEU A 46 17.26 7.56 -14.78
C LEU A 46 17.22 6.64 -16.02
N LEU A 47 16.16 6.72 -16.79
CA LEU A 47 16.03 5.96 -18.04
C LEU A 47 16.91 6.55 -19.15
N ALA A 48 16.97 7.88 -19.26
CA ALA A 48 17.84 8.57 -20.22
C ALA A 48 19.32 8.25 -19.99
N ALA A 49 19.77 8.17 -18.74
CA ALA A 49 21.14 7.75 -18.38
C ALA A 49 21.48 6.32 -18.85
N ARG A 50 20.48 5.51 -19.19
CA ARG A 50 20.61 4.16 -19.76
C ARG A 50 20.31 4.11 -21.26
N GLY A 51 20.25 5.28 -21.92
CA GLY A 51 19.96 5.39 -23.35
C GLY A 51 18.48 5.16 -23.72
N ILE A 52 17.57 5.17 -22.74
CA ILE A 52 16.13 4.99 -22.96
C ILE A 52 15.46 6.35 -22.94
N VAL A 53 15.10 6.85 -24.13
CA VAL A 53 14.45 8.16 -24.29
C VAL A 53 12.93 7.99 -24.17
N VAL A 54 12.36 8.40 -23.05
CA VAL A 54 10.91 8.39 -22.77
C VAL A 54 10.54 9.63 -21.97
N SER A 55 9.46 10.32 -22.34
CA SER A 55 9.04 11.54 -21.63
C SER A 55 8.36 11.20 -20.29
N TYR A 56 8.53 12.10 -19.31
CA TYR A 56 7.86 12.01 -18.01
C TYR A 56 6.33 11.87 -18.13
N GLU A 57 5.73 12.49 -19.14
CA GLU A 57 4.30 12.40 -19.39
C GLU A 57 3.88 10.98 -19.82
N THR A 58 4.71 10.31 -20.63
CA THR A 58 4.50 8.91 -21.01
C THR A 58 4.60 8.00 -19.77
N ILE A 59 5.59 8.24 -18.91
CA ILE A 59 5.75 7.52 -17.64
C ILE A 59 4.54 7.72 -16.74
N ARG A 60 4.04 8.97 -16.63
CA ARG A 60 2.81 9.29 -15.89
C ARG A 60 1.60 8.50 -16.40
N GLN A 61 1.44 8.41 -17.71
CA GLN A 61 0.35 7.63 -18.33
C GLN A 61 0.48 6.14 -18.02
N TRP A 62 1.68 5.58 -18.07
CA TRP A 62 1.93 4.18 -17.68
C TRP A 62 1.59 3.92 -16.21
N CYS A 63 2.04 4.77 -15.29
CA CYS A 63 1.72 4.65 -13.88
C CYS A 63 0.21 4.73 -13.59
N ARG A 64 -0.51 5.62 -14.27
CA ARG A 64 -1.98 5.71 -14.17
C ARG A 64 -2.67 4.46 -14.69
N LYS A 65 -2.23 3.95 -15.84
CA LYS A 65 -2.87 2.78 -16.48
C LYS A 65 -2.58 1.48 -15.76
N TYR A 66 -1.33 1.28 -15.36
CA TYR A 66 -0.87 -0.02 -14.82
C TYR A 66 -0.74 -0.05 -13.30
N GLY A 67 -0.76 1.08 -12.62
CA GLY A 67 -0.55 1.16 -11.17
C GLY A 67 -1.52 0.27 -10.37
N SER A 68 -2.81 0.27 -10.70
CA SER A 68 -3.79 -0.59 -10.01
C SER A 68 -3.53 -2.08 -10.22
N SER A 69 -3.12 -2.48 -11.43
CA SER A 69 -2.78 -3.87 -11.75
C SER A 69 -1.50 -4.29 -11.03
N TYR A 70 -0.53 -3.38 -10.97
CA TYR A 70 0.71 -3.57 -10.23
C TYR A 70 0.46 -3.77 -8.74
N CYS A 71 -0.34 -2.91 -8.11
CA CYS A 71 -0.71 -3.05 -6.70
C CYS A 71 -1.43 -4.38 -6.40
N LYS A 72 -2.35 -4.81 -7.27
CA LYS A 72 -3.03 -6.12 -7.14
C LYS A 72 -2.04 -7.27 -7.21
N LEU A 73 -1.06 -7.17 -8.10
CA LEU A 73 -0.05 -8.20 -8.30
C LEU A 73 0.87 -8.32 -7.08
N ILE A 74 1.34 -7.19 -6.54
CA ILE A 74 2.14 -7.14 -5.30
C ILE A 74 1.33 -7.76 -4.15
N LYS A 75 0.09 -7.33 -3.94
CA LYS A 75 -0.78 -7.88 -2.88
C LYS A 75 -1.00 -9.40 -3.03
N LYS A 76 -1.16 -9.89 -4.26
CA LYS A 76 -1.34 -11.33 -4.52
C LYS A 76 -0.10 -12.17 -4.20
N ASN A 77 1.08 -11.61 -4.42
CA ASN A 77 2.36 -12.31 -4.27
C ASN A 77 3.10 -11.91 -2.99
N ARG A 78 2.47 -11.08 -2.15
CA ARG A 78 2.94 -10.80 -0.80
C ARG A 78 3.01 -12.12 -0.03
N GLY A 79 4.08 -12.30 0.72
CA GLY A 79 4.23 -13.38 1.68
C GLY A 79 3.15 -13.36 2.77
N GLN A 80 3.24 -14.27 3.71
CA GLN A 80 2.41 -14.24 4.89
C GLN A 80 2.76 -12.99 5.69
N LEU A 81 1.75 -12.20 6.07
CA LEU A 81 1.94 -11.04 6.93
C LEU A 81 2.32 -11.51 8.34
N GLY A 82 3.01 -10.64 9.05
CA GLY A 82 3.33 -10.86 10.45
C GLY A 82 2.08 -10.97 11.34
N ASP A 83 2.24 -11.58 12.50
CA ASP A 83 1.15 -11.89 13.43
C ASP A 83 0.70 -10.68 14.25
N THR A 84 1.48 -9.61 14.29
CA THR A 84 1.17 -8.36 14.99
C THR A 84 0.92 -7.24 14.00
N TRP A 85 -0.25 -6.60 14.09
CA TRP A 85 -0.63 -5.48 13.23
C TRP A 85 -0.68 -4.18 14.03
N TYR A 86 -0.05 -3.16 13.51
CA TYR A 86 -0.03 -1.80 14.04
C TYR A 86 -0.98 -0.94 13.22
N LEU A 87 -1.94 -0.30 13.87
CA LEU A 87 -2.93 0.55 13.22
C LEU A 87 -2.82 1.98 13.74
N ASP A 88 -2.76 2.92 12.82
CA ASP A 88 -2.79 4.34 13.12
C ASP A 88 -3.71 5.12 12.16
N GLU A 89 -3.95 6.37 12.47
CA GLU A 89 -4.59 7.29 11.54
C GLU A 89 -3.88 8.63 11.50
N VAL A 90 -3.62 9.09 10.28
CA VAL A 90 -2.95 10.35 9.98
C VAL A 90 -3.96 11.35 9.39
N PHE A 91 -3.85 12.60 9.79
CA PHE A 91 -4.62 13.69 9.19
C PHE A 91 -4.05 14.08 7.83
N ILE A 92 -4.87 14.07 6.80
CA ILE A 92 -4.50 14.52 5.46
C ILE A 92 -5.51 15.55 4.93
N LYS A 93 -5.05 16.49 4.12
CA LYS A 93 -5.92 17.41 3.41
C LYS A 93 -6.00 17.02 1.94
N ILE A 94 -7.21 16.82 1.43
CA ILE A 94 -7.47 16.57 0.02
C ILE A 94 -8.34 17.72 -0.50
N ASN A 95 -7.83 18.50 -1.44
CA ASN A 95 -8.48 19.71 -1.97
C ASN A 95 -8.96 20.66 -0.85
N GLY A 96 -8.13 20.88 0.15
CA GLY A 96 -8.44 21.73 1.30
C GLY A 96 -9.36 21.10 2.36
N VAL A 97 -9.96 19.96 2.10
CA VAL A 97 -10.86 19.25 3.03
C VAL A 97 -10.10 18.24 3.85
N LEU A 98 -10.32 18.26 5.17
CA LEU A 98 -9.71 17.31 6.11
C LEU A 98 -10.25 15.89 5.90
N HIS A 99 -9.34 14.94 5.80
CA HIS A 99 -9.60 13.51 5.76
C HIS A 99 -8.68 12.79 6.75
N TYR A 100 -9.00 11.54 7.02
CA TYR A 100 -8.21 10.62 7.85
C TYR A 100 -7.72 9.48 6.98
N LEU A 101 -6.40 9.31 6.93
CA LEU A 101 -5.74 8.16 6.34
C LEU A 101 -5.58 7.12 7.45
N TRP A 102 -6.37 6.07 7.39
CA TRP A 102 -6.23 4.88 8.24
C TRP A 102 -5.19 3.97 7.62
N ARG A 103 -4.21 3.58 8.39
CA ARG A 103 -3.10 2.76 7.91
C ARG A 103 -2.91 1.56 8.84
N ALA A 104 -2.55 0.42 8.27
CA ALA A 104 -2.13 -0.76 9.00
C ALA A 104 -0.81 -1.26 8.44
N VAL A 105 0.14 -1.55 9.31
CA VAL A 105 1.43 -2.19 9.00
C VAL A 105 1.61 -3.41 9.89
N ASP A 106 2.41 -4.37 9.46
CA ASP A 106 2.79 -5.49 10.31
C ASP A 106 4.07 -5.20 11.12
N GLN A 107 4.52 -6.17 11.88
CA GLN A 107 5.71 -6.07 12.71
C GLN A 107 7.02 -5.89 11.92
N ASP A 108 7.02 -6.25 10.65
CA ASP A 108 8.17 -6.11 9.75
C ASP A 108 8.15 -4.76 9.02
N GLY A 109 7.14 -3.93 9.28
CA GLY A 109 6.93 -2.63 8.65
C GLY A 109 6.26 -2.72 7.28
N ASP A 110 5.79 -3.90 6.87
CA ASP A 110 5.08 -4.07 5.61
C ASP A 110 3.66 -3.49 5.70
N GLU A 111 3.33 -2.60 4.76
CA GLU A 111 1.98 -2.01 4.69
C GLU A 111 0.94 -3.08 4.37
N ILE A 112 0.00 -3.28 5.29
CA ILE A 112 -1.10 -4.24 5.13
C ILE A 112 -2.18 -3.66 4.23
N ASP A 113 -2.74 -2.52 4.62
CA ASP A 113 -3.72 -1.78 3.82
C ASP A 113 -3.88 -0.34 4.32
N ILE A 114 -4.49 0.50 3.47
CA ILE A 114 -4.83 1.88 3.78
C ILE A 114 -6.29 2.18 3.41
N LEU A 115 -6.91 3.11 4.13
CA LEU A 115 -8.26 3.58 3.82
C LEU A 115 -8.41 5.07 4.15
N VAL A 116 -8.84 5.86 3.16
CA VAL A 116 -9.14 7.28 3.35
C VAL A 116 -10.61 7.45 3.73
N GLN A 117 -10.88 8.17 4.82
CA GLN A 117 -12.23 8.44 5.33
C GLN A 117 -12.38 9.91 5.72
N LYS A 118 -13.60 10.46 5.55
CA LYS A 118 -13.93 11.82 5.99
C LYS A 118 -14.15 11.94 7.50
N ARG A 119 -14.35 10.85 8.19
CA ARG A 119 -14.68 10.83 9.63
C ARG A 119 -13.81 9.83 10.38
N LYS A 120 -13.47 10.19 11.62
CA LYS A 120 -12.77 9.35 12.60
C LYS A 120 -13.79 8.89 13.67
N ASN A 121 -14.53 7.82 13.37
CA ASN A 121 -15.57 7.28 14.27
C ASN A 121 -15.64 5.74 14.18
N LYS A 122 -16.47 5.12 15.06
CA LYS A 122 -16.65 3.66 15.10
C LYS A 122 -16.99 3.07 13.70
N LYS A 123 -17.85 3.73 12.90
CA LYS A 123 -18.23 3.23 11.58
C LYS A 123 -17.04 3.20 10.61
N ALA A 124 -16.15 4.21 10.68
CA ALA A 124 -14.93 4.26 9.89
C ALA A 124 -13.94 3.15 10.31
N ALA A 125 -13.73 2.96 11.62
CA ALA A 125 -12.91 1.88 12.16
C ALA A 125 -13.46 0.50 11.75
N MET A 126 -14.74 0.26 11.86
CA MET A 126 -15.39 -0.98 11.42
C MET A 126 -15.20 -1.26 9.94
N ARG A 127 -15.30 -0.22 9.08
CA ARG A 127 -15.06 -0.35 7.64
C ARG A 127 -13.61 -0.72 7.37
N PHE A 128 -12.68 -0.08 8.07
CA PHE A 128 -11.25 -0.34 7.92
C PHE A 128 -10.91 -1.78 8.34
N PHE A 129 -11.35 -2.24 9.52
CA PHE A 129 -11.14 -3.63 9.95
C PHE A 129 -11.75 -4.65 8.99
N LYS A 130 -12.97 -4.42 8.51
CA LYS A 130 -13.60 -5.31 7.50
C LYS A 130 -12.77 -5.38 6.21
N GLN A 131 -12.18 -4.26 5.78
CA GLN A 131 -11.30 -4.23 4.61
C GLN A 131 -10.02 -5.00 4.87
N LEU A 132 -9.36 -4.77 6.01
CA LEU A 132 -8.15 -5.49 6.41
C LEU A 132 -8.39 -7.01 6.41
N LEU A 133 -9.41 -7.48 7.11
CA LEU A 133 -9.72 -8.90 7.23
C LEU A 133 -10.09 -9.55 5.89
N LYS A 134 -10.79 -8.84 5.02
CA LYS A 134 -11.15 -9.34 3.69
C LYS A 134 -9.94 -9.50 2.77
N GLY A 135 -8.94 -8.65 2.94
CA GLY A 135 -7.74 -8.64 2.11
C GLY A 135 -6.69 -9.69 2.49
N GLN A 136 -6.83 -10.32 3.65
CA GLN A 136 -5.81 -11.21 4.23
C GLN A 136 -6.28 -12.66 4.32
N LYS A 137 -5.32 -13.59 4.29
CA LYS A 137 -5.58 -15.05 4.43
C LYS A 137 -5.75 -15.52 5.88
N GLY A 138 -5.61 -14.62 6.85
CA GLY A 138 -5.69 -14.93 8.28
C GLY A 138 -5.98 -13.69 9.13
N THR A 139 -6.27 -13.92 10.40
CA THR A 139 -6.39 -12.87 11.43
C THR A 139 -5.06 -12.74 12.18
N PRO A 140 -4.65 -11.53 12.61
CA PRO A 140 -3.46 -11.39 13.43
C PRO A 140 -3.66 -12.04 14.80
N LEU A 141 -2.59 -12.32 15.50
CA LEU A 141 -2.62 -12.70 16.91
C LEU A 141 -2.79 -11.46 17.80
N LYS A 142 -2.16 -10.36 17.42
CA LYS A 142 -2.17 -9.10 18.16
C LYS A 142 -2.46 -7.91 17.27
N VAL A 143 -3.24 -6.95 17.78
CA VAL A 143 -3.45 -5.63 17.17
C VAL A 143 -3.00 -4.56 18.15
N VAL A 144 -2.12 -3.68 17.69
CA VAL A 144 -1.63 -2.52 18.44
C VAL A 144 -2.26 -1.27 17.82
N THR A 145 -2.86 -0.42 18.65
CA THR A 145 -3.46 0.85 18.20
C THR A 145 -3.13 1.97 19.18
N ASP A 146 -3.36 3.20 18.77
CA ASP A 146 -3.45 4.29 19.72
C ASP A 146 -4.66 4.11 20.68
N LYS A 147 -4.79 4.99 21.67
CA LYS A 147 -5.87 4.95 22.68
C LYS A 147 -7.26 5.32 22.12
N LEU A 148 -7.46 5.28 20.80
CA LEU A 148 -8.73 5.66 20.19
C LEU A 148 -9.84 4.65 20.50
N LYS A 149 -10.87 5.09 21.21
CA LYS A 149 -12.03 4.27 21.63
C LYS A 149 -12.74 3.56 20.47
N SER A 150 -12.69 4.11 19.25
CA SER A 150 -13.32 3.52 18.06
C SER A 150 -12.63 2.22 17.62
N TYR A 151 -11.33 2.06 17.83
CA TYR A 151 -10.62 0.81 17.55
C TYR A 151 -11.06 -0.30 18.50
N SER A 152 -11.08 -0.02 19.80
CA SER A 152 -11.51 -1.01 20.82
C SER A 152 -12.93 -1.51 20.56
N ALA A 153 -13.85 -0.60 20.20
CA ALA A 153 -15.23 -0.96 19.90
C ALA A 153 -15.35 -1.80 18.61
N ALA A 154 -14.60 -1.45 17.56
CA ALA A 154 -14.58 -2.18 16.30
C ALA A 154 -13.93 -3.56 16.44
N LYS A 155 -12.81 -3.64 17.17
CA LYS A 155 -12.10 -4.89 17.47
C LYS A 155 -12.97 -5.88 18.21
N LYS A 156 -13.63 -5.44 19.28
CA LYS A 156 -14.53 -6.27 20.10
C LYS A 156 -15.66 -6.91 19.28
N GLU A 157 -16.13 -6.21 18.24
CA GLU A 157 -17.21 -6.69 17.39
C GLU A 157 -16.74 -7.65 16.27
N LEU A 158 -15.56 -7.40 15.70
CA LEU A 158 -15.10 -8.12 14.49
C LEU A 158 -14.07 -9.23 14.77
N ILE A 159 -13.19 -9.02 15.75
CA ILE A 159 -12.09 -9.92 16.09
C ILE A 159 -11.92 -10.04 17.60
N PRO A 160 -12.93 -10.53 18.35
CA PRO A 160 -12.91 -10.57 19.81
C PRO A 160 -11.76 -11.38 20.39
N SER A 161 -11.34 -12.44 19.72
CA SER A 161 -10.28 -13.35 20.14
C SER A 161 -8.84 -12.81 19.98
N VAL A 162 -8.67 -11.74 19.20
CA VAL A 162 -7.35 -11.15 18.95
C VAL A 162 -6.91 -10.31 20.15
N GLU A 163 -5.65 -10.39 20.56
CA GLU A 163 -5.09 -9.52 21.59
C GLU A 163 -5.11 -8.05 21.14
N HIS A 164 -5.43 -7.12 22.06
CA HIS A 164 -5.41 -5.69 21.77
C HIS A 164 -4.52 -4.96 22.75
N SER A 165 -3.47 -4.33 22.25
CA SER A 165 -2.57 -3.46 23.00
C SER A 165 -2.78 -2.00 22.61
N THR A 166 -2.70 -1.11 23.60
CA THR A 166 -2.79 0.35 23.42
C THR A 166 -1.58 1.05 24.01
N VAL A 167 -0.43 0.35 24.06
CA VAL A 167 0.81 0.86 24.65
C VAL A 167 1.49 1.80 23.66
N GLN A 168 1.76 3.02 24.10
CA GLN A 168 2.26 4.11 23.26
C GLN A 168 3.62 3.84 22.59
N TYR A 169 4.47 3.02 23.20
CA TYR A 169 5.79 2.63 22.66
C TYR A 169 5.73 1.53 21.59
N GLU A 170 4.67 0.73 21.57
CA GLU A 170 4.50 -0.30 20.55
C GLU A 170 3.98 0.28 19.23
N SER A 171 3.33 1.46 19.25
CA SER A 171 2.79 2.12 18.05
C SER A 171 3.83 2.94 17.26
N SER A 172 5.03 3.20 17.82
CA SER A 172 6.07 3.99 17.14
C SER A 172 6.68 3.30 15.91
N GLN A 173 6.42 2.03 15.67
CA GLN A 173 6.86 1.35 14.44
C GLN A 173 6.08 1.78 13.19
N CYS A 174 4.98 2.54 13.35
CA CYS A 174 4.26 3.14 12.23
C CYS A 174 4.86 4.46 11.72
N GLU A 175 5.87 5.01 12.38
CA GLU A 175 6.42 6.35 12.10
C GLU A 175 7.59 6.39 11.10
N LEU A 176 7.91 5.26 10.44
CA LEU A 176 8.98 5.19 9.43
C LEU A 176 8.45 5.35 8.01
#